data_0b2d511c7949d4fc45435b6117b58c8e
#
_entry.id   0b2d511c7949d4fc45435b6117b58c8e
#
_cell.length_a   1.000
_cell.length_b   1.000
_cell.length_c   1.000
_cell.angle_alpha   90.00
_cell.angle_beta   90.00
_cell.angle_gamma   90.00
#
_symmetry.space_group_name_H-M   'P 1'
#
loop_
_entity.id
_entity.type
_entity.pdbx_description
1 polymer ?
#
loop_
_entity_poly.entity_id
_entity_poly.type
_entity_poly.pdbx_seq_one_letter_code
_entity_poly.pdbx_strand_id
1 'polypeptide(L)'
;MKNKIIFGVLVSVGALALLSSCSSIPKNAKPVANFDVNRYLGTWYEIARFDYRFEKDLDNAIAQYSLNADGNVDVLNSGYNFKKEKWVSAKGLAKFRGDKKTAALKVSFFGPFYAGYNVIALDEDYRYALVAGKNLDYLWILSREKSIPEDIKNKYLKIAQEVGYNTSKLIWVKQDKNSPFENEK
;
A
#
# COMPACT_ATOMS: atom_id res chain seq x y z
N MET A 1 76.33 -16.18 -1.22
CA MET A 1 74.97 -16.65 -1.50
C MET A 1 74.02 -15.84 -0.60
N LYS A 2 73.28 -14.85 -1.14
CA LYS A 2 72.41 -13.96 -0.38
C LYS A 2 70.96 -14.28 -0.76
N ASN A 3 70.21 -14.88 0.15
CA ASN A 3 68.80 -15.17 0.00
C ASN A 3 67.97 -13.86 0.23
N LYS A 4 67.29 -13.38 -0.79
CA LYS A 4 66.30 -12.31 -0.65
C LYS A 4 64.92 -12.91 -0.40
N ILE A 5 64.41 -12.66 0.79
CA ILE A 5 63.02 -12.98 1.16
C ILE A 5 62.15 -11.85 0.68
N ILE A 6 61.23 -12.13 -0.26
CA ILE A 6 60.22 -11.18 -0.76
C ILE A 6 58.98 -11.38 0.12
N PHE A 7 58.64 -10.35 0.92
CA PHE A 7 57.40 -10.27 1.64
C PHE A 7 56.28 -9.80 0.66
N GLY A 8 55.41 -10.72 0.32
CA GLY A 8 54.21 -10.43 -0.43
C GLY A 8 53.14 -9.85 0.51
N VAL A 9 52.79 -8.60 0.31
CA VAL A 9 51.64 -7.95 0.97
C VAL A 9 50.38 -8.40 0.27
N LEU A 10 49.56 -9.24 0.91
CA LEU A 10 48.20 -9.54 0.47
C LEU A 10 47.28 -8.37 0.85
N VAL A 11 46.93 -7.54 -0.11
CA VAL A 11 45.85 -6.54 0.02
C VAL A 11 44.53 -7.28 -0.15
N SER A 12 43.83 -7.59 0.93
CA SER A 12 42.50 -8.10 0.90
C SER A 12 41.53 -6.91 0.61
N VAL A 13 41.06 -6.81 -0.64
CA VAL A 13 39.99 -5.91 -1.02
C VAL A 13 38.70 -6.50 -0.48
N GLY A 14 38.24 -6.00 0.66
CA GLY A 14 36.94 -6.31 1.21
C GLY A 14 35.86 -5.66 0.32
N ALA A 15 35.17 -6.47 -0.48
CA ALA A 15 33.98 -6.04 -1.21
C ALA A 15 32.87 -5.78 -0.18
N LEU A 16 32.63 -4.49 0.15
CA LEU A 16 31.40 -4.08 0.82
C LEU A 16 30.24 -4.29 -0.16
N ALA A 17 29.56 -5.43 -0.04
CA ALA A 17 28.28 -5.62 -0.69
C ALA A 17 27.28 -4.63 -0.05
N LEU A 18 26.98 -3.54 -0.76
CA LEU A 18 25.86 -2.67 -0.46
C LEU A 18 24.60 -3.49 -0.66
N LEU A 19 24.08 -4.07 0.43
CA LEU A 19 22.74 -4.64 0.47
C LEU A 19 21.76 -3.49 0.28
N SER A 20 21.45 -3.19 -0.98
CA SER A 20 20.34 -2.32 -1.34
C SER A 20 19.07 -3.03 -0.86
N SER A 21 18.65 -2.74 0.37
CA SER A 21 17.37 -3.20 0.90
C SER A 21 16.29 -2.62 -0.01
N CYS A 22 15.65 -3.46 -0.82
CA CYS A 22 14.42 -3.10 -1.54
C CYS A 22 13.36 -2.76 -0.50
N SER A 23 13.31 -1.49 -0.08
CA SER A 23 12.32 -1.02 0.86
C SER A 23 10.92 -1.22 0.26
N SER A 24 10.05 -1.90 0.99
CA SER A 24 8.64 -2.09 0.62
C SER A 24 7.71 -1.08 1.30
N ILE A 25 8.30 -0.03 1.89
CA ILE A 25 7.61 1.04 2.62
C ILE A 25 8.50 2.30 2.60
N PRO A 26 7.96 3.52 2.57
CA PRO A 26 8.73 4.75 2.74
C PRO A 26 9.51 4.77 4.07
N LYS A 27 10.71 5.36 4.06
CA LYS A 27 11.66 5.33 5.18
C LYS A 27 11.06 5.77 6.52
N ASN A 28 10.20 6.79 6.51
CA ASN A 28 9.62 7.35 7.74
C ASN A 28 8.23 6.79 8.07
N ALA A 29 7.68 5.91 7.23
CA ALA A 29 6.40 5.29 7.47
C ALA A 29 6.55 4.08 8.40
N LYS A 30 5.58 3.90 9.31
CA LYS A 30 5.51 2.75 10.21
C LYS A 30 4.14 2.09 10.06
N PRO A 31 4.07 0.80 9.75
CA PRO A 31 2.80 0.09 9.74
C PRO A 31 2.19 0.03 11.14
N VAL A 32 0.86 0.07 11.19
CA VAL A 32 0.09 -0.07 12.44
C VAL A 32 0.39 -1.43 13.08
N ALA A 33 0.66 -1.43 14.38
CA ALA A 33 0.80 -2.61 15.23
C ALA A 33 -0.58 -3.04 15.79
N ASN A 34 -0.66 -4.25 16.35
CA ASN A 34 -1.89 -4.85 16.87
C ASN A 34 -3.03 -4.90 15.85
N PHE A 35 -2.66 -5.07 14.59
CA PHE A 35 -3.58 -5.15 13.48
C PHE A 35 -4.41 -6.44 13.52
N ASP A 36 -5.73 -6.30 13.41
CA ASP A 36 -6.67 -7.42 13.24
C ASP A 36 -7.20 -7.42 11.81
N VAL A 37 -6.74 -8.38 11.02
CA VAL A 37 -7.15 -8.52 9.63
C VAL A 37 -8.66 -8.72 9.50
N ASN A 38 -9.30 -9.47 10.42
CA ASN A 38 -10.73 -9.75 10.32
C ASN A 38 -11.58 -8.48 10.41
N ARG A 39 -11.15 -7.50 11.20
CA ARG A 39 -11.78 -6.18 11.27
C ARG A 39 -11.51 -5.33 10.03
N TYR A 40 -10.42 -5.60 9.31
CA TYR A 40 -10.03 -4.87 8.11
C TYR A 40 -10.68 -5.41 6.83
N LEU A 41 -11.20 -6.65 6.84
CA LEU A 41 -11.93 -7.25 5.71
C LEU A 41 -13.17 -6.46 5.30
N GLY A 42 -13.74 -6.80 4.15
CA GLY A 42 -14.94 -6.18 3.60
C GLY A 42 -14.62 -4.99 2.69
N THR A 43 -15.58 -4.11 2.51
CA THR A 43 -15.54 -3.01 1.54
C THR A 43 -14.91 -1.74 2.12
N TRP A 44 -14.05 -1.11 1.32
CA TRP A 44 -13.46 0.20 1.56
C TRP A 44 -13.66 1.08 0.34
N TYR A 45 -14.16 2.29 0.56
CA TYR A 45 -14.23 3.34 -0.46
C TYR A 45 -12.90 4.10 -0.51
N GLU A 46 -12.38 4.30 -1.70
CA GLU A 46 -11.20 5.13 -1.92
C GLU A 46 -11.60 6.61 -1.92
N ILE A 47 -11.16 7.35 -0.92
CA ILE A 47 -11.51 8.77 -0.76
C ILE A 47 -10.49 9.67 -1.46
N ALA A 48 -9.20 9.29 -1.38
CA ALA A 48 -8.14 9.99 -2.09
C ALA A 48 -6.99 9.04 -2.41
N ARG A 49 -6.26 9.36 -3.48
CA ARG A 49 -5.05 8.65 -3.90
C ARG A 49 -4.07 9.56 -4.62
N PHE A 50 -2.86 9.10 -4.80
CA PHE A 50 -1.99 9.66 -5.83
C PHE A 50 -2.37 9.09 -7.20
N ASP A 51 -2.25 9.93 -8.25
CA ASP A 51 -2.57 9.49 -9.62
C ASP A 51 -1.54 8.46 -10.08
N TYR A 52 -2.01 7.25 -10.27
CA TYR A 52 -1.21 6.15 -10.73
C TYR A 52 -1.83 5.50 -11.97
N ARG A 53 -1.00 5.04 -12.90
CA ARG A 53 -1.45 4.63 -14.24
C ARG A 53 -2.52 3.55 -14.26
N PHE A 54 -2.61 2.68 -13.22
CA PHE A 54 -3.61 1.60 -13.17
C PHE A 54 -4.98 2.08 -12.67
N GLU A 55 -5.02 3.22 -11.97
CA GLU A 55 -6.23 3.83 -11.44
C GLU A 55 -6.58 5.13 -12.16
N LYS A 56 -5.78 5.44 -13.19
CA LYS A 56 -6.00 6.63 -14.01
C LYS A 56 -7.39 6.60 -14.64
N ASP A 57 -8.05 7.75 -14.58
CA ASP A 57 -9.40 7.92 -15.12
C ASP A 57 -10.49 7.10 -14.38
N LEU A 58 -10.23 6.66 -13.11
CA LEU A 58 -11.21 5.97 -12.27
C LEU A 58 -11.78 6.91 -11.21
N ASP A 59 -13.11 6.95 -11.13
CA ASP A 59 -13.88 7.42 -9.98
C ASP A 59 -14.67 6.27 -9.36
N ASN A 60 -15.31 6.49 -8.22
CA ASN A 60 -16.11 5.48 -7.51
C ASN A 60 -15.33 4.19 -7.24
N ALA A 61 -14.03 4.37 -6.94
CA ALA A 61 -13.13 3.26 -6.68
C ALA A 61 -13.42 2.66 -5.30
N ILE A 62 -13.49 1.33 -5.25
CA ILE A 62 -13.63 0.54 -4.03
C ILE A 62 -12.63 -0.61 -4.01
N ALA A 63 -12.21 -0.98 -2.82
CA ALA A 63 -11.44 -2.19 -2.56
C ALA A 63 -12.23 -3.12 -1.65
N GLN A 64 -12.33 -4.39 -2.01
CA GLN A 64 -12.96 -5.42 -1.19
C GLN A 64 -11.92 -6.46 -0.81
N TYR A 65 -11.88 -6.78 0.47
CA TYR A 65 -10.93 -7.73 1.04
C TYR A 65 -11.66 -8.90 1.66
N SER A 66 -11.21 -10.11 1.35
CA SER A 66 -11.69 -11.35 1.97
C SER A 66 -10.52 -12.26 2.33
N LEU A 67 -10.65 -13.02 3.41
CA LEU A 67 -9.65 -13.98 3.81
C LEU A 67 -9.87 -15.28 3.05
N ASN A 68 -8.81 -15.81 2.40
CA ASN A 68 -8.87 -17.10 1.74
C ASN A 68 -8.40 -18.25 2.64
N ALA A 69 -8.56 -19.49 2.17
CA ALA A 69 -8.21 -20.69 2.92
C ALA A 69 -6.72 -20.78 3.33
N ASP A 70 -5.83 -20.13 2.59
CA ASP A 70 -4.39 -20.07 2.89
C ASP A 70 -4.06 -19.01 3.94
N GLY A 71 -5.05 -18.25 4.43
CA GLY A 71 -4.85 -17.15 5.35
C GLY A 71 -4.21 -15.92 4.72
N ASN A 72 -4.28 -15.79 3.40
CA ASN A 72 -3.95 -14.58 2.64
C ASN A 72 -5.23 -13.76 2.42
N VAL A 73 -5.08 -12.52 1.95
CA VAL A 73 -6.21 -11.63 1.66
C VAL A 73 -6.42 -11.55 0.16
N ASP A 74 -7.56 -12.05 -0.31
CA ASP A 74 -8.03 -11.82 -1.67
C ASP A 74 -8.51 -10.38 -1.78
N VAL A 75 -8.16 -9.75 -2.89
CA VAL A 75 -8.44 -8.33 -3.17
C VAL A 75 -9.27 -8.24 -4.44
N LEU A 76 -10.38 -7.55 -4.38
CA LEU A 76 -11.13 -7.11 -5.55
C LEU A 76 -11.18 -5.58 -5.55
N ASN A 77 -10.39 -4.96 -6.43
CA ASN A 77 -10.50 -3.52 -6.69
C ASN A 77 -11.45 -3.30 -7.86
N SER A 78 -12.32 -2.31 -7.74
CA SER A 78 -13.18 -1.89 -8.85
C SER A 78 -13.34 -0.37 -8.87
N GLY A 79 -13.72 0.18 -10.03
CA GLY A 79 -13.94 1.60 -10.20
C GLY A 79 -14.65 1.91 -11.52
N TYR A 80 -15.23 3.08 -11.61
CA TYR A 80 -15.89 3.59 -12.81
C TYR A 80 -14.88 4.37 -13.67
N ASN A 81 -14.54 3.84 -14.83
CA ASN A 81 -13.71 4.55 -15.79
C ASN A 81 -14.57 5.61 -16.50
N PHE A 82 -14.41 6.88 -16.11
CA PHE A 82 -15.25 7.95 -16.59
C PHE A 82 -14.98 8.34 -18.07
N LYS A 83 -13.81 7.98 -18.63
CA LYS A 83 -13.54 8.17 -20.06
C LYS A 83 -14.13 7.08 -20.93
N LYS A 84 -14.19 5.86 -20.41
CA LYS A 84 -14.76 4.71 -21.13
C LYS A 84 -16.21 4.44 -20.74
N GLU A 85 -16.75 5.24 -19.82
CA GLU A 85 -18.11 5.14 -19.30
C GLU A 85 -18.53 3.75 -18.85
N LYS A 86 -17.58 3.02 -18.21
CA LYS A 86 -17.83 1.65 -17.75
C LYS A 86 -17.13 1.32 -16.45
N TRP A 87 -17.71 0.39 -15.72
CA TRP A 87 -17.07 -0.24 -14.58
C TRP A 87 -15.95 -1.17 -15.01
N VAL A 88 -14.87 -1.17 -14.24
CA VAL A 88 -13.74 -2.08 -14.39
C VAL A 88 -13.39 -2.68 -13.04
N SER A 89 -12.83 -3.89 -13.04
CA SER A 89 -12.35 -4.54 -11.82
C SER A 89 -11.04 -5.28 -12.04
N ALA A 90 -10.31 -5.50 -10.96
CA ALA A 90 -9.08 -6.27 -10.95
C ALA A 90 -9.01 -7.12 -9.67
N LYS A 91 -8.71 -8.42 -9.83
CA LYS A 91 -8.48 -9.33 -8.71
C LYS A 91 -7.00 -9.37 -8.37
N GLY A 92 -6.69 -9.35 -7.09
CA GLY A 92 -5.34 -9.41 -6.56
C GLY A 92 -5.24 -10.30 -5.34
N LEU A 93 -4.01 -10.53 -4.90
CA LEU A 93 -3.69 -11.30 -3.71
C LEU A 93 -2.73 -10.51 -2.84
N ALA A 94 -3.11 -10.27 -1.58
CA ALA A 94 -2.25 -9.66 -0.60
C ALA A 94 -1.76 -10.70 0.42
N LYS A 95 -0.48 -10.60 0.77
CA LYS A 95 0.20 -11.47 1.74
C LYS A 95 0.89 -10.63 2.79
N PHE A 96 0.86 -11.08 4.03
CA PHE A 96 1.62 -10.44 5.11
C PHE A 96 3.13 -10.51 4.86
N ARG A 97 3.85 -9.47 5.23
CA ARG A 97 5.30 -9.40 5.25
C ARG A 97 5.79 -9.52 6.71
N GLY A 98 5.82 -10.73 7.24
CA GLY A 98 6.18 -11.00 8.63
C GLY A 98 4.98 -11.23 9.53
N ASP A 99 4.99 -10.64 10.73
CA ASP A 99 3.95 -10.84 11.73
C ASP A 99 2.59 -10.29 11.25
N LYS A 100 1.55 -11.14 11.34
CA LYS A 100 0.17 -10.78 10.96
C LYS A 100 -0.46 -9.71 11.86
N LYS A 101 0.10 -9.46 13.03
CA LYS A 101 -0.29 -8.36 13.93
C LYS A 101 0.28 -7.00 13.50
N THR A 102 1.07 -6.95 12.44
CA THR A 102 1.57 -5.72 11.84
C THR A 102 0.91 -5.53 10.48
N ALA A 103 0.36 -4.34 10.23
CA ALA A 103 -0.36 -4.01 8.99
C ALA A 103 0.60 -3.78 7.79
N ALA A 104 1.54 -4.70 7.61
CA ALA A 104 2.55 -4.68 6.57
C ALA A 104 2.32 -5.84 5.59
N LEU A 105 1.74 -5.52 4.43
CA LEU A 105 1.41 -6.50 3.40
C LEU A 105 2.17 -6.19 2.10
N LYS A 106 2.12 -7.12 1.19
CA LYS A 106 2.47 -6.96 -0.21
C LYS A 106 1.31 -7.46 -1.07
N VAL A 107 0.95 -6.73 -2.11
CA VAL A 107 -0.17 -7.05 -3.00
C VAL A 107 0.32 -7.27 -4.42
N SER A 108 -0.28 -8.25 -5.11
CA SER A 108 -0.05 -8.53 -6.51
C SER A 108 -1.38 -8.61 -7.25
N PHE A 109 -1.47 -7.93 -8.38
CA PHE A 109 -2.56 -8.07 -9.37
C PHE A 109 -2.07 -8.82 -10.62
N PHE A 110 -0.75 -8.95 -10.77
CA PHE A 110 -0.11 -9.65 -11.90
C PHE A 110 1.11 -10.39 -11.34
N GLY A 111 0.92 -11.62 -10.93
CA GLY A 111 2.03 -12.45 -10.43
C GLY A 111 3.15 -12.56 -11.47
N PRO A 112 4.41 -12.67 -11.07
CA PRO A 112 4.92 -12.83 -9.69
C PRO A 112 5.26 -11.51 -8.98
N PHE A 113 4.89 -10.35 -9.53
CA PHE A 113 5.30 -9.04 -9.03
C PHE A 113 4.40 -8.56 -7.88
N TYR A 114 5.03 -8.19 -6.75
CA TYR A 114 4.36 -7.67 -5.58
C TYR A 114 4.78 -6.22 -5.30
N ALA A 115 3.81 -5.39 -4.91
CA ALA A 115 4.03 -4.04 -4.40
C ALA A 115 3.75 -3.99 -2.89
N GLY A 116 4.41 -3.06 -2.18
CA GLY A 116 4.14 -2.81 -0.76
C GLY A 116 2.73 -2.24 -0.56
N TYR A 117 2.05 -2.73 0.46
CA TYR A 117 0.78 -2.24 0.96
C TYR A 117 0.87 -2.16 2.49
N ASN A 118 0.91 -0.95 3.03
CA ASN A 118 1.18 -0.73 4.43
C ASN A 118 0.13 0.21 5.02
N VAL A 119 -0.70 -0.26 5.93
CA VAL A 119 -1.60 0.63 6.66
C VAL A 119 -0.77 1.36 7.70
N ILE A 120 -0.60 2.67 7.54
CA ILE A 120 0.25 3.52 8.40
C ILE A 120 -0.54 4.37 9.38
N ALA A 121 -1.85 4.50 9.18
CA ALA A 121 -2.79 4.98 10.18
C ALA A 121 -4.13 4.25 10.01
N LEU A 122 -4.78 3.97 11.13
CA LEU A 122 -6.06 3.28 11.22
C LEU A 122 -6.74 3.79 12.49
N ASP A 123 -8.02 4.10 12.42
CA ASP A 123 -8.79 4.44 13.62
C ASP A 123 -9.18 3.18 14.42
N GLU A 124 -9.53 3.37 15.68
CA GLU A 124 -9.83 2.27 16.60
C GLU A 124 -11.03 1.41 16.15
N ASP A 125 -11.97 2.03 15.44
CA ASP A 125 -13.18 1.37 14.93
C ASP A 125 -12.99 0.74 13.55
N TYR A 126 -11.80 0.86 12.94
CA TYR A 126 -11.50 0.36 11.59
C TYR A 126 -12.40 0.95 10.49
N ARG A 127 -12.73 2.23 10.63
CA ARG A 127 -13.58 2.96 9.69
C ARG A 127 -12.79 3.75 8.65
N TYR A 128 -11.57 4.17 9.00
CA TYR A 128 -10.70 5.00 8.15
C TYR A 128 -9.29 4.44 8.15
N ALA A 129 -8.64 4.43 6.98
CA ALA A 129 -7.28 3.95 6.86
C ALA A 129 -6.44 4.86 5.96
N LEU A 130 -5.18 5.09 6.35
CA LEU A 130 -4.15 5.70 5.51
C LEU A 130 -3.18 4.61 5.07
N VAL A 131 -3.05 4.40 3.77
CA VAL A 131 -2.26 3.31 3.21
C VAL A 131 -1.10 3.86 2.40
N ALA A 132 0.12 3.45 2.73
CA ALA A 132 1.36 3.75 2.02
C ALA A 132 1.79 2.58 1.14
N GLY A 133 2.18 2.86 -0.08
CA GLY A 133 2.79 1.89 -0.98
C GLY A 133 4.27 1.64 -0.66
N LYS A 134 5.02 1.19 -1.66
CA LYS A 134 6.46 0.88 -1.51
C LYS A 134 7.36 2.10 -1.34
N ASN A 135 6.92 3.27 -1.80
CA ASN A 135 7.65 4.55 -1.78
C ASN A 135 6.66 5.72 -1.76
N LEU A 136 7.16 6.95 -1.86
CA LEU A 136 6.36 8.18 -1.81
C LEU A 136 5.51 8.47 -3.08
N ASP A 137 5.47 7.56 -4.04
CA ASP A 137 4.63 7.69 -5.23
C ASP A 137 3.23 7.07 -5.03
N TYR A 138 2.99 6.37 -3.92
CA TYR A 138 1.77 5.61 -3.69
C TYR A 138 1.21 5.91 -2.30
N LEU A 139 0.01 6.48 -2.28
CA LEU A 139 -0.73 6.80 -1.06
C LEU A 139 -2.23 6.70 -1.34
N TRP A 140 -2.97 6.14 -0.39
CA TRP A 140 -4.44 6.06 -0.42
C TRP A 140 -5.01 6.45 0.93
N ILE A 141 -6.14 7.14 0.89
CA ILE A 141 -7.03 7.36 2.03
C ILE A 141 -8.30 6.55 1.77
N LEU A 142 -8.60 5.62 2.66
CA LEU A 142 -9.74 4.73 2.57
C LEU A 142 -10.75 5.01 3.68
N SER A 143 -12.03 4.79 3.39
CA SER A 143 -13.13 4.92 4.34
C SER A 143 -14.13 3.78 4.17
N ARG A 144 -14.83 3.41 5.26
CA ARG A 144 -16.02 2.54 5.19
C ARG A 144 -17.25 3.26 4.65
N GLU A 145 -17.19 4.57 4.57
CA GLU A 145 -18.23 5.45 4.05
C GLU A 145 -17.77 6.11 2.74
N LYS A 146 -18.70 6.58 1.92
CA LYS A 146 -18.40 7.32 0.69
C LYS A 146 -17.79 8.72 0.92
N SER A 147 -17.57 9.07 2.18
CA SER A 147 -16.95 10.32 2.62
C SER A 147 -16.03 10.09 3.80
N ILE A 148 -15.31 11.14 4.20
CA ILE A 148 -14.43 11.13 5.38
C ILE A 148 -14.69 12.40 6.19
N PRO A 149 -14.78 12.32 7.54
CA PRO A 149 -14.83 13.49 8.42
C PRO A 149 -13.60 14.39 8.24
N GLU A 150 -13.80 15.69 8.35
CA GLU A 150 -12.74 16.66 8.10
C GLU A 150 -11.57 16.57 9.09
N ASP A 151 -11.85 16.25 10.35
CA ASP A 151 -10.85 16.02 11.39
C ASP A 151 -9.96 14.80 11.07
N ILE A 152 -10.55 13.68 10.63
CA ILE A 152 -9.81 12.47 10.21
C ILE A 152 -8.99 12.77 8.94
N LYS A 153 -9.58 13.45 7.97
CA LYS A 153 -8.88 13.89 6.75
C LYS A 153 -7.64 14.71 7.11
N ASN A 154 -7.79 15.75 7.93
CA ASN A 154 -6.70 16.62 8.34
C ASN A 154 -5.62 15.86 9.11
N LYS A 155 -6.02 14.95 10.01
CA LYS A 155 -5.10 14.05 10.72
C LYS A 155 -4.28 13.20 9.75
N TYR A 156 -4.91 12.59 8.73
CA TYR A 156 -4.23 11.72 7.77
C TYR A 156 -3.33 12.50 6.81
N LEU A 157 -3.74 13.69 6.40
CA LEU A 157 -2.89 14.58 5.62
C LEU A 157 -1.62 14.97 6.39
N LYS A 158 -1.75 15.27 7.69
CA LYS A 158 -0.61 15.58 8.55
C LYS A 158 0.35 14.39 8.66
N ILE A 159 -0.16 13.18 8.95
CA ILE A 159 0.65 11.95 9.01
C ILE A 159 1.38 11.72 7.67
N ALA A 160 0.69 11.87 6.55
CA ALA A 160 1.29 11.71 5.23
C ALA A 160 2.43 12.72 5.00
N GLN A 161 2.25 13.98 5.39
CA GLN A 161 3.29 15.02 5.29
C GLN A 161 4.50 14.70 6.18
N GLU A 162 4.30 14.23 7.40
CA GLU A 162 5.37 13.80 8.32
C GLU A 162 6.18 12.62 7.76
N VAL A 163 5.55 11.73 7.01
CA VAL A 163 6.23 10.64 6.27
C VAL A 163 7.05 11.19 5.08
N GLY A 164 6.68 12.34 4.53
CA GLY A 164 7.35 13.00 3.41
C GLY A 164 6.53 13.05 2.12
N TYR A 165 5.24 12.70 2.16
CA TYR A 165 4.37 12.81 0.99
C TYR A 165 4.02 14.26 0.65
N ASN A 166 4.03 14.60 -0.63
CA ASN A 166 3.46 15.86 -1.12
C ASN A 166 1.95 15.72 -1.28
N THR A 167 1.21 16.02 -0.23
CA THR A 167 -0.26 15.85 -0.18
C THR A 167 -1.03 16.73 -1.17
N SER A 168 -0.40 17.78 -1.76
CA SER A 168 -1.04 18.57 -2.82
C SER A 168 -1.27 17.80 -4.12
N LYS A 169 -0.61 16.64 -4.27
CA LYS A 169 -0.77 15.74 -5.43
C LYS A 169 -1.92 14.74 -5.26
N LEU A 170 -2.61 14.72 -4.12
CA LEU A 170 -3.75 13.84 -3.92
C LEU A 170 -4.90 14.21 -4.85
N ILE A 171 -5.45 13.20 -5.49
CA ILE A 171 -6.71 13.25 -6.22
C ILE A 171 -7.80 12.82 -5.24
N TRP A 172 -8.84 13.64 -5.09
CA TRP A 172 -10.03 13.32 -4.31
C TRP A 172 -11.00 12.59 -5.22
N VAL A 173 -11.29 11.34 -4.87
CA VAL A 173 -12.10 10.44 -5.70
C VAL A 173 -13.57 10.68 -5.45
N LYS A 174 -14.35 10.84 -6.53
CA LYS A 174 -15.81 10.94 -6.43
C LYS A 174 -16.40 9.60 -6.03
N GLN A 175 -17.39 9.62 -5.14
CA GLN A 175 -18.14 8.46 -4.69
C GLN A 175 -19.66 8.69 -4.87
N ASP A 176 -20.06 9.02 -6.10
CA ASP A 176 -21.44 9.41 -6.46
C ASP A 176 -22.25 8.30 -7.15
N LYS A 177 -21.62 7.15 -7.43
CA LYS A 177 -22.26 5.97 -8.05
C LYS A 177 -22.21 4.76 -7.11
N ASN A 178 -23.12 3.81 -7.31
CA ASN A 178 -23.06 2.50 -6.65
C ASN A 178 -22.34 1.52 -7.57
N SER A 179 -21.35 0.82 -7.00
CA SER A 179 -20.59 -0.17 -7.74
C SER A 179 -21.44 -1.45 -7.94
N PRO A 180 -21.49 -2.02 -9.14
CA PRO A 180 -22.11 -3.33 -9.34
C PRO A 180 -21.36 -4.46 -8.63
N PHE A 181 -20.11 -4.22 -8.21
CA PHE A 181 -19.26 -5.18 -7.48
C PHE A 181 -19.37 -5.05 -5.95
N GLU A 182 -20.13 -4.09 -5.44
CA GLU A 182 -20.19 -3.76 -3.99
C GLU A 182 -20.69 -4.95 -3.13
N ASN A 183 -21.46 -5.86 -3.72
CA ASN A 183 -22.03 -7.03 -3.07
C ASN A 183 -21.45 -8.37 -3.57
N GLU A 184 -20.41 -8.37 -4.40
CA GLU A 184 -19.72 -9.59 -4.79
C GLU A 184 -18.90 -10.12 -3.60
N LYS A 185 -19.24 -11.35 -3.15
CA LYS A 185 -18.53 -12.09 -2.10
C LYS A 185 -17.51 -13.05 -2.70
#